data_f72e38c696bfd4bd4b721ed7f46575bd
#
_entry.id   f72e38c696bfd4bd4b721ed7f46575bd
#
_cell.length_a   1.000
_cell.length_b   1.000
_cell.length_c   1.000
_cell.angle_alpha   90.00
_cell.angle_beta   90.00
_cell.angle_gamma   90.00
#
_symmetry.space_group_name_H-M   'P 1'
#
loop_
_entity.id
_entity.type
_entity.pdbx_description
1 polymer ?
#
loop_
_entity_poly.entity_id
_entity_poly.type
_entity_poly.pdbx_seq_one_letter_code
_entity_poly.pdbx_strand_id
1 'polypeptide(L)'
;KSALRSKPRFILVGEIRTPETASEVLRACTSGHLVLSTIHANNVTDAINSVIKYASSSGMTEDLAYDLFSRGMLAVMHQTLNGIRKKVPAVTYLFANPDTTQGDQVRAIIKTGKLNLATSIDTQRSRLSLGKELFPNLREKS
;
A
#
# COMPACT_ATOMS: atom_id res chain seq x y z
N LYS A 1 -3.46 4.97 19.68
CA LYS A 1 -2.71 4.31 20.78
C LYS A 1 -3.54 3.27 21.53
N SER A 2 -4.82 3.54 21.83
CA SER A 2 -5.68 2.57 22.52
C SER A 2 -5.96 1.32 21.68
N ALA A 3 -6.04 1.44 20.35
CA ALA A 3 -6.26 0.31 19.44
C ALA A 3 -5.14 -0.74 19.53
N LEU A 4 -3.87 -0.31 19.55
CA LEU A 4 -2.73 -1.23 19.69
C LEU A 4 -2.70 -1.93 21.04
N ARG A 5 -3.11 -1.25 22.10
CA ARG A 5 -3.20 -1.83 23.45
C ARG A 5 -4.25 -2.92 23.56
N SER A 6 -5.35 -2.82 22.78
CA SER A 6 -6.41 -3.81 22.73
C SER A 6 -6.05 -5.06 21.91
N LYS A 7 -4.88 -5.10 21.29
CA LYS A 7 -4.38 -6.18 20.44
C LYS A 7 -5.38 -6.61 19.35
N PRO A 8 -5.98 -5.66 18.57
CA PRO A 8 -6.89 -6.04 17.49
C PRO A 8 -6.11 -6.73 16.37
N ARG A 9 -6.78 -7.60 15.62
CA ARG A 9 -6.23 -8.15 14.38
C ARG A 9 -6.37 -7.19 13.21
N PHE A 10 -7.29 -6.27 13.32
CA PHE A 10 -7.75 -5.41 12.26
C PHE A 10 -7.94 -3.99 12.80
N ILE A 11 -7.41 -3.01 12.10
CA ILE A 11 -7.53 -1.59 12.45
C ILE A 11 -8.05 -0.83 11.25
N LEU A 12 -9.16 -0.11 11.44
CA LEU A 12 -9.69 0.81 10.45
C LEU A 12 -9.28 2.24 10.84
N VAL A 13 -8.55 2.90 9.95
CA VAL A 13 -8.22 4.31 10.04
C VAL A 13 -8.93 5.01 8.90
N GLY A 14 -9.91 5.85 9.19
CA GLY A 14 -10.79 6.44 8.20
C GLY A 14 -10.06 7.18 7.09
N GLU A 15 -9.06 8.00 7.45
CA GLU A 15 -8.24 8.74 6.49
C GLU A 15 -6.91 9.16 7.12
N ILE A 16 -5.86 9.15 6.31
CA ILE A 16 -4.56 9.70 6.69
C ILE A 16 -4.53 11.17 6.29
N ARG A 17 -4.56 12.06 7.28
CA ARG A 17 -4.53 13.52 7.10
C ARG A 17 -3.40 14.22 7.86
N THR A 18 -2.77 13.51 8.79
CA THR A 18 -1.77 14.09 9.69
C THR A 18 -0.49 13.27 9.70
N PRO A 19 0.65 13.92 10.01
CA PRO A 19 1.92 13.21 10.17
C PRO A 19 1.86 12.08 11.21
N GLU A 20 1.21 12.32 12.32
CA GLU A 20 1.08 11.35 13.42
C GLU A 20 0.31 10.11 12.97
N THR A 21 -0.82 10.29 12.28
CA THR A 21 -1.63 9.19 11.75
C THR A 21 -0.84 8.35 10.76
N ALA A 22 -0.10 8.97 9.84
CA ALA A 22 0.73 8.24 8.88
C ALA A 22 1.80 7.40 9.59
N SER A 23 2.49 7.97 10.56
CA SER A 23 3.51 7.27 11.35
C SER A 23 2.92 6.09 12.11
N GLU A 24 1.77 6.27 12.76
CA GLU A 24 1.09 5.20 13.50
C GLU A 24 0.61 4.07 12.57
N VAL A 25 0.07 4.40 11.40
CA VAL A 25 -0.33 3.40 10.40
C VAL A 25 0.86 2.56 9.96
N LEU A 26 1.99 3.19 9.62
CA LEU A 26 3.19 2.46 9.21
C LEU A 26 3.72 1.53 10.30
N ARG A 27 3.68 1.96 11.54
CA ARG A 27 4.12 1.12 12.67
C ARG A 27 3.14 -0.02 12.93
N ALA A 28 1.85 0.24 12.87
CA ALA A 28 0.81 -0.77 13.10
C ALA A 28 0.85 -1.89 12.06
N CYS A 29 1.00 -1.56 10.78
CA CYS A 29 0.99 -2.57 9.72
C CYS A 29 2.23 -3.47 9.72
N THR A 30 3.31 -3.06 10.39
CA THR A 30 4.51 -3.90 10.59
C THR A 30 4.50 -4.66 11.91
N SER A 31 3.50 -4.43 12.75
CA SER A 31 3.38 -5.05 14.08
C SER A 31 2.33 -6.17 14.12
N GLY A 32 2.04 -6.79 12.99
CA GLY A 32 1.10 -7.92 12.90
C GLY A 32 -0.37 -7.53 12.77
N HIS A 33 -0.68 -6.26 12.49
CA HIS A 33 -2.04 -5.77 12.29
C HIS A 33 -2.35 -5.58 10.81
N LEU A 34 -3.55 -5.94 10.39
CA LEU A 34 -4.08 -5.52 9.10
C LEU A 34 -4.68 -4.12 9.27
N VAL A 35 -4.13 -3.15 8.57
CA VAL A 35 -4.62 -1.77 8.59
C VAL A 35 -5.29 -1.44 7.27
N LEU A 36 -6.50 -0.88 7.34
CA LEU A 36 -7.21 -0.33 6.18
C LEU A 36 -7.39 1.16 6.38
N SER A 37 -6.97 1.96 5.40
CA SER A 37 -7.09 3.41 5.46
C SER A 37 -7.28 4.01 4.07
N THR A 38 -7.62 5.28 4.04
CA THR A 38 -7.74 6.06 2.81
C THR A 38 -6.82 7.28 2.83
N ILE A 39 -6.47 7.77 1.66
CA ILE A 39 -5.70 9.00 1.48
C ILE A 39 -6.07 9.63 0.14
N HIS A 40 -6.08 10.95 0.07
CA HIS A 40 -6.25 11.66 -1.19
C HIS A 40 -4.95 11.67 -1.99
N ALA A 41 -5.02 11.22 -3.24
CA ALA A 41 -3.87 11.18 -4.16
C ALA A 41 -4.35 11.13 -5.61
N ASN A 42 -3.46 11.51 -6.53
CA ASN A 42 -3.78 11.53 -7.96
C ASN A 42 -3.62 10.16 -8.64
N ASN A 43 -2.82 9.28 -8.05
CA ASN A 43 -2.55 7.92 -8.56
C ASN A 43 -1.93 7.08 -7.44
N VAL A 44 -1.65 5.80 -7.74
CA VAL A 44 -1.04 4.86 -6.78
C VAL A 44 0.30 5.36 -6.25
N THR A 45 1.19 5.78 -7.12
CA THR A 45 2.52 6.27 -6.74
C THR A 45 2.42 7.50 -5.83
N ASP A 46 1.51 8.41 -6.16
CA ASP A 46 1.26 9.62 -5.38
C ASP A 46 0.70 9.31 -3.99
N ALA A 47 -0.15 8.29 -3.90
CA ALA A 47 -0.66 7.82 -2.61
C ALA A 47 0.49 7.35 -1.70
N ILE A 48 1.40 6.55 -2.23
CA ILE A 48 2.58 6.08 -1.48
C ILE A 48 3.44 7.27 -1.04
N ASN A 49 3.77 8.16 -1.98
CA ASN A 49 4.57 9.35 -1.68
C ASN A 49 3.92 10.23 -0.59
N SER A 50 2.60 10.36 -0.62
CA SER A 50 1.88 11.17 0.37
C SER A 50 1.98 10.58 1.77
N VAL A 51 1.84 9.26 1.90
CA VAL A 51 2.03 8.59 3.20
C VAL A 51 3.45 8.81 3.72
N ILE A 52 4.45 8.65 2.86
CA ILE A 52 5.87 8.84 3.23
C ILE A 52 6.13 10.28 3.67
N LYS A 53 5.63 11.26 2.94
CA LYS A 53 5.79 12.69 3.29
C LYS A 53 5.16 13.02 4.63
N TYR A 54 3.94 12.55 4.88
CA TYR A 54 3.30 12.73 6.18
C TYR A 54 4.11 12.10 7.30
N ALA A 55 4.52 10.86 7.15
CA ALA A 55 5.31 10.15 8.18
C ALA A 55 6.64 10.85 8.44
N SER A 56 7.33 11.34 7.40
CA SER A 56 8.58 12.09 7.53
C SER A 56 8.39 13.40 8.29
N SER A 57 7.25 14.06 8.12
CA SER A 57 6.93 15.28 8.86
C SER A 57 6.69 15.03 10.35
N SER A 58 6.46 13.80 10.77
CA SER A 58 6.30 13.45 12.19
C SER A 58 7.62 13.20 12.91
N GLY A 59 8.75 13.33 12.22
CA GLY A 59 10.09 13.03 12.74
C GLY A 59 10.64 11.66 12.36
N MET A 60 9.86 10.83 11.67
CA MET A 60 10.35 9.58 11.10
C MET A 60 11.27 9.90 9.91
N THR A 61 12.42 9.22 9.82
CA THR A 61 13.28 9.40 8.64
C THR A 61 12.58 8.87 7.39
N GLU A 62 12.87 9.46 6.25
CA GLU A 62 12.29 9.03 4.97
C GLU A 62 12.63 7.58 4.65
N ASP A 63 13.89 7.18 4.87
CA ASP A 63 14.34 5.80 4.68
C ASP A 63 13.56 4.81 5.54
N LEU A 64 13.32 5.14 6.81
CA LEU A 64 12.50 4.30 7.69
C LEU A 64 11.07 4.22 7.21
N ALA A 65 10.48 5.33 6.75
CA ALA A 65 9.11 5.36 6.24
C ALA A 65 8.97 4.46 5.00
N TYR A 66 9.88 4.52 4.05
CA TYR A 66 9.90 3.63 2.88
C TYR A 66 10.06 2.17 3.29
N ASP A 67 10.97 1.88 4.21
CA ASP A 67 11.18 0.51 4.70
C ASP A 67 9.90 -0.07 5.35
N LEU A 68 9.28 0.69 6.26
CA LEU A 68 8.04 0.26 6.92
C LEU A 68 6.91 0.08 5.91
N PHE A 69 6.75 1.01 4.97
CA PHE A 69 5.73 0.90 3.92
C PHE A 69 5.95 -0.37 3.08
N SER A 70 7.18 -0.60 2.63
CA SER A 70 7.52 -1.75 1.79
C SER A 70 7.22 -3.07 2.48
N ARG A 71 7.42 -3.16 3.79
CA ARG A 71 7.17 -4.37 4.57
C ARG A 71 5.70 -4.55 4.93
N GLY A 72 4.99 -3.45 5.23
CA GLY A 72 3.62 -3.50 5.73
C GLY A 72 2.54 -3.47 4.65
N MET A 73 2.87 -3.08 3.43
CA MET A 73 1.90 -2.96 2.34
C MET A 73 1.36 -4.32 1.90
N LEU A 74 0.04 -4.40 1.68
CA LEU A 74 -0.60 -5.50 0.96
C LEU A 74 -1.17 -5.04 -0.38
N ALA A 75 -1.85 -3.90 -0.40
CA ALA A 75 -2.42 -3.35 -1.63
C ALA A 75 -2.57 -1.83 -1.53
N VAL A 76 -2.46 -1.17 -2.67
CA VAL A 76 -2.89 0.21 -2.86
C VAL A 76 -3.86 0.23 -4.03
N MET A 77 -5.03 0.83 -3.82
CA MET A 77 -6.05 0.98 -4.86
C MET A 77 -6.37 2.46 -5.05
N HIS A 78 -6.36 2.90 -6.29
CA HIS A 78 -6.71 4.27 -6.65
C HIS A 78 -7.93 4.28 -7.56
N GLN A 79 -8.95 5.04 -7.17
CA GLN A 79 -10.19 5.15 -7.91
C GLN A 79 -10.33 6.54 -8.53
N THR A 80 -10.69 6.58 -9.81
CA THR A 80 -11.06 7.79 -10.52
C THR A 80 -12.45 7.65 -11.14
N LEU A 81 -13.07 8.78 -11.44
CA LEU A 81 -14.31 8.83 -12.21
C LEU A 81 -13.98 9.35 -13.61
N ASN A 82 -14.15 8.50 -14.60
CA ASN A 82 -13.92 8.82 -16.01
C ASN A 82 -15.24 9.09 -16.74
N GLY A 83 -15.20 9.95 -17.72
CA GLY A 83 -16.33 10.27 -18.59
C GLY A 83 -16.83 11.72 -18.44
N ILE A 84 -17.41 12.25 -19.52
CA ILE A 84 -17.90 13.64 -19.59
C ILE A 84 -19.35 13.71 -19.16
N ARG A 85 -20.23 12.90 -19.76
CA ARG A 85 -21.68 12.88 -19.48
C ARG A 85 -22.05 11.84 -18.44
N LYS A 86 -21.49 10.65 -18.55
CA LYS A 86 -21.70 9.54 -17.60
C LYS A 86 -20.37 9.22 -16.92
N LYS A 87 -20.31 9.41 -15.61
CA LYS A 87 -19.12 9.07 -14.82
C LYS A 87 -19.05 7.56 -14.60
N VAL A 88 -17.93 6.96 -15.00
CA VAL A 88 -17.66 5.53 -14.81
C VAL A 88 -16.46 5.39 -13.90
N PRO A 89 -16.55 4.61 -12.80
CA PRO A 89 -15.41 4.34 -11.94
C PRO A 89 -14.33 3.55 -12.69
N ALA A 90 -13.08 3.97 -12.51
CA ALA A 90 -11.92 3.22 -12.95
C ALA A 90 -10.99 3.01 -11.76
N VAL A 91 -10.49 1.79 -11.60
CA VAL A 91 -9.62 1.42 -10.48
C VAL A 91 -8.27 0.99 -11.00
N THR A 92 -7.21 1.60 -10.47
CA THR A 92 -5.84 1.16 -10.62
C THR A 92 -5.39 0.56 -9.31
N TYR A 93 -4.73 -0.58 -9.34
CA TYR A 93 -4.31 -1.28 -8.13
C TYR A 93 -2.86 -1.76 -8.25
N LEU A 94 -2.25 -1.94 -7.10
CA LEU A 94 -0.92 -2.52 -6.94
C LEU A 94 -0.93 -3.40 -5.70
N PHE A 95 -0.57 -4.67 -5.88
CA PHE A 95 -0.50 -5.65 -4.79
C PHE A 95 0.95 -6.00 -4.50
N ALA A 96 1.24 -6.25 -3.23
CA ALA A 96 2.49 -6.86 -2.80
C ALA A 96 2.25 -8.31 -2.39
N ASN A 97 3.25 -9.18 -2.55
CA ASN A 97 3.13 -10.58 -2.14
C ASN A 97 2.89 -10.65 -0.62
N PRO A 98 1.78 -11.25 -0.15
CA PRO A 98 1.52 -11.38 1.29
C PRO A 98 2.59 -12.23 2.01
N ASP A 99 3.24 -13.15 1.31
CA ASP A 99 4.34 -13.93 1.86
C ASP A 99 5.64 -13.10 1.81
N THR A 100 5.97 -12.45 2.92
CA THR A 100 7.16 -11.59 3.03
C THR A 100 8.47 -12.37 3.09
N THR A 101 8.42 -13.71 3.17
CA THR A 101 9.63 -14.56 3.13
C THR A 101 10.17 -14.74 1.72
N GLN A 102 9.34 -14.47 0.71
CA GLN A 102 9.72 -14.53 -0.69
C GLN A 102 10.15 -13.16 -1.22
N GLY A 103 11.05 -13.15 -2.20
CA GLY A 103 11.41 -11.94 -2.91
C GLY A 103 10.19 -11.35 -3.63
N ASP A 104 9.93 -10.07 -3.42
CA ASP A 104 8.85 -9.34 -4.05
C ASP A 104 9.39 -8.07 -4.69
N GLN A 105 9.24 -7.98 -6.01
CA GLN A 105 9.72 -6.84 -6.79
C GLN A 105 9.07 -5.52 -6.36
N VAL A 106 7.78 -5.53 -6.04
CA VAL A 106 7.07 -4.32 -5.60
C VAL A 106 7.66 -3.80 -4.29
N ARG A 107 7.86 -4.68 -3.31
CA ARG A 107 8.47 -4.29 -2.02
C ARG A 107 9.88 -3.79 -2.20
N ALA A 108 10.67 -4.45 -3.05
CA ALA A 108 12.04 -4.04 -3.33
C ALA A 108 12.12 -2.64 -3.95
N ILE A 109 11.24 -2.34 -4.91
CA ILE A 109 11.17 -1.02 -5.55
C ILE A 109 10.79 0.05 -4.53
N ILE A 110 9.76 -0.18 -3.72
CA ILE A 110 9.31 0.80 -2.72
C ILE A 110 10.41 1.09 -1.71
N LYS A 111 11.11 0.06 -1.26
CA LYS A 111 12.22 0.21 -0.30
C LYS A 111 13.34 1.12 -0.81
N THR A 112 13.59 1.17 -2.12
CA THR A 112 14.61 2.05 -2.70
C THR A 112 14.28 3.52 -2.60
N GLY A 113 13.02 3.89 -2.38
CA GLY A 113 12.53 5.26 -2.43
C GLY A 113 12.35 5.81 -3.85
N LYS A 114 12.73 5.06 -4.87
CA LYS A 114 12.53 5.40 -6.28
C LYS A 114 11.36 4.61 -6.80
N LEU A 115 10.18 5.24 -6.86
CA LEU A 115 8.91 4.56 -7.09
C LEU A 115 8.64 4.33 -8.58
N ASN A 116 9.46 3.54 -9.24
CA ASN A 116 9.29 3.12 -10.63
C ASN A 116 8.31 1.93 -10.70
N LEU A 117 7.03 2.20 -10.47
CA LEU A 117 5.99 1.19 -10.30
C LEU A 117 5.13 0.95 -11.54
N ALA A 118 5.32 1.71 -12.61
CA ALA A 118 4.49 1.62 -13.81
C ALA A 118 4.49 0.21 -14.42
N THR A 119 5.66 -0.42 -14.53
CA THR A 119 5.78 -1.79 -15.06
C THR A 119 5.08 -2.80 -14.16
N SER A 120 5.23 -2.69 -12.84
CA SER A 120 4.55 -3.58 -11.89
C SER A 120 3.03 -3.46 -12.00
N ILE A 121 2.51 -2.23 -12.09
CA ILE A 121 1.07 -1.96 -12.25
C ILE A 121 0.56 -2.58 -13.55
N ASP A 122 1.25 -2.37 -14.67
CA ASP A 122 0.86 -2.89 -15.98
C ASP A 122 0.93 -4.42 -16.03
N THR A 123 1.97 -5.01 -15.46
CA THR A 123 2.13 -6.46 -15.38
C THR A 123 0.99 -7.10 -14.58
N GLN A 124 0.65 -6.54 -13.42
CA GLN A 124 -0.44 -7.05 -12.60
C GLN A 124 -1.79 -6.92 -13.31
N ARG A 125 -2.04 -5.79 -13.96
CA ARG A 125 -3.26 -5.57 -14.75
C ARG A 125 -3.39 -6.62 -15.86
N SER A 126 -2.32 -6.87 -16.61
CA SER A 126 -2.31 -7.87 -17.67
C SER A 126 -2.57 -9.28 -17.15
N ARG A 127 -1.92 -9.66 -16.07
CA ARG A 127 -2.11 -10.99 -15.48
C ARG A 127 -3.55 -11.21 -15.03
N LEU A 128 -4.12 -10.25 -14.34
CA LEU A 128 -5.51 -10.34 -13.85
C LEU A 128 -6.51 -10.34 -15.00
N SER A 129 -6.29 -9.56 -16.05
CA SER A 129 -7.16 -9.56 -17.23
C SER A 129 -7.14 -10.90 -17.99
N LEU A 130 -6.04 -11.64 -17.90
CA LEU A 130 -5.89 -12.98 -18.47
C LEU A 130 -6.32 -14.10 -17.52
N GLY A 131 -6.86 -13.75 -16.35
CA GLY A 131 -7.26 -14.71 -15.33
C GLY A 131 -6.10 -15.43 -14.65
N LYS A 132 -4.90 -14.86 -14.70
CA LYS A 132 -3.70 -15.42 -14.06
C LYS A 132 -3.57 -14.94 -12.62
N GLU A 133 -3.02 -15.81 -11.78
CA GLU A 133 -2.70 -15.47 -10.39
C GLU A 133 -1.50 -14.53 -10.32
N LEU A 134 -1.55 -13.54 -9.41
CA LEU A 134 -0.43 -12.63 -9.17
C LEU A 134 0.70 -13.31 -8.39
N PHE A 135 0.34 -14.19 -7.46
CA PHE A 135 1.28 -14.87 -6.56
C PHE A 135 0.98 -16.37 -6.52
N PRO A 136 1.37 -17.12 -7.57
CA PRO A 136 0.97 -18.53 -7.71
C PRO A 136 1.49 -19.44 -6.60
N ASN A 137 2.62 -19.10 -5.99
CA ASN A 137 3.24 -19.91 -4.95
C ASN A 137 2.53 -19.86 -3.59
N LEU A 138 1.52 -19.01 -3.41
CA LEU A 138 0.77 -18.92 -2.16
C LEU A 138 -0.06 -20.17 -1.89
N ARG A 139 -0.53 -20.86 -2.93
CA ARG A 139 -1.36 -22.08 -2.79
C ARG A 139 -0.57 -23.29 -2.33
N GLU A 140 0.72 -23.33 -2.61
CA GLU A 140 1.57 -24.47 -2.26
C GLU A 140 1.88 -24.55 -0.76
N LYS A 141 1.60 -23.49 0.00
CA LYS A 141 1.91 -23.36 1.43
C LYS A 141 0.71 -23.49 2.35
N SER A 142 -0.48 -23.60 1.77
CA SER A 142 -1.72 -23.82 2.55
C SER A 142 -2.06 -25.33 2.63
#